data_3f726addb9b1ce204eb5b092154026d5
#
_entry.id   3f726addb9b1ce204eb5b092154026d5
#
_cell.length_a   1.000
_cell.length_b   1.000
_cell.length_c   1.000
_cell.angle_alpha   90.00
_cell.angle_beta   90.00
_cell.angle_gamma   90.00
#
_symmetry.space_group_name_H-M   'P 1'
#
loop_
_entity.id
_entity.type
_entity.pdbx_description
1 polymer ?
#
loop_
_entity_poly.entity_id
_entity_poly.type
_entity_poly.pdbx_seq_one_letter_code
_entity_poly.pdbx_strand_id
1 'polypeptide(L)'
;MLTSKGVKVSLAESANDALRCLTEGESFDVALVDFDLPDYDGLTLAQQLMSQYPAMKRIGFSAHVIDDNLRQRTAGLFCGIIQKPVPREELYRMIAHYLQGKSHNAQAMLNEHQLASDMASVGPEKLQQWVALFKESVLPLVEEIEAARAMNDDVNIKRLAHKLKSGCASLGMTQATDACRELEMQPLSDIDIKTIVTQGVTALDAWISSGFKEG
;
A
#
# COMPACT_ATOMS: atom_id res chain seq x y z
N MET A 1 16.95 -2.15 14.73
CA MET A 1 16.02 -1.19 14.07
C MET A 1 14.67 -1.86 13.75
N LEU A 2 14.57 -2.78 12.79
CA LEU A 2 13.35 -3.57 12.52
C LEU A 2 13.02 -4.53 13.67
N THR A 3 14.01 -5.14 14.27
CA THR A 3 13.88 -6.08 15.41
C THR A 3 13.17 -5.50 16.62
N SER A 4 13.25 -4.19 16.87
CA SER A 4 12.53 -3.54 17.98
C SER A 4 10.99 -3.48 17.77
N LYS A 5 10.52 -3.81 16.58
CA LYS A 5 9.10 -3.90 16.21
C LYS A 5 8.60 -5.34 16.05
N GLY A 6 9.35 -6.32 16.56
CA GLY A 6 8.97 -7.74 16.49
C GLY A 6 9.26 -8.42 15.14
N VAL A 7 9.97 -7.76 14.23
CA VAL A 7 10.38 -8.33 12.94
C VAL A 7 11.67 -9.11 13.13
N LYS A 8 11.68 -10.40 12.76
CA LYS A 8 12.93 -11.19 12.66
C LYS A 8 13.67 -10.71 11.41
N VAL A 9 14.92 -10.32 11.56
CA VAL A 9 15.74 -9.78 10.46
C VAL A 9 17.01 -10.59 10.34
N SER A 10 17.27 -11.11 9.13
CA SER A 10 18.55 -11.66 8.73
C SER A 10 19.20 -10.71 7.73
N LEU A 11 20.50 -10.48 7.87
CA LEU A 11 21.28 -9.62 6.99
C LEU A 11 22.14 -10.50 6.08
N ALA A 12 22.15 -10.14 4.81
CA ALA A 12 23.03 -10.74 3.80
C ALA A 12 23.84 -9.61 3.15
N GLU A 13 25.16 -9.77 3.09
CA GLU A 13 26.07 -8.76 2.55
C GLU A 13 26.25 -8.92 1.02
N SER A 14 25.77 -10.04 0.46
CA SER A 14 25.86 -10.37 -0.95
C SER A 14 24.67 -11.21 -1.40
N ALA A 15 24.48 -11.34 -2.72
CA ALA A 15 23.46 -12.21 -3.28
C ALA A 15 23.70 -13.69 -2.92
N ASN A 16 24.97 -14.14 -2.96
CA ASN A 16 25.34 -15.51 -2.58
C ASN A 16 25.04 -15.79 -1.10
N ASP A 17 25.27 -14.81 -0.24
CA ASP A 17 24.96 -14.92 1.19
C ASP A 17 23.45 -14.99 1.43
N ALA A 18 22.65 -14.17 0.72
CA ALA A 18 21.20 -14.23 0.77
C ALA A 18 20.65 -15.61 0.33
N LEU A 19 21.16 -16.15 -0.77
CA LEU A 19 20.75 -17.47 -1.25
C LEU A 19 21.13 -18.59 -0.28
N ARG A 20 22.29 -18.48 0.38
CA ARG A 20 22.72 -19.44 1.40
C ARG A 20 21.76 -19.45 2.60
N CYS A 21 21.37 -18.28 3.14
CA CYS A 21 20.39 -18.21 4.23
C CYS A 21 19.09 -18.95 3.89
N LEU A 22 18.64 -18.84 2.64
CA LEU A 22 17.43 -19.51 2.16
C LEU A 22 17.61 -21.04 2.02
N THR A 23 18.79 -21.49 1.59
CA THR A 23 19.09 -22.93 1.43
C THR A 23 19.30 -23.63 2.78
N GLU A 24 19.70 -22.92 3.82
CA GLU A 24 19.84 -23.43 5.20
C GLU A 24 18.49 -23.64 5.91
N GLY A 25 17.38 -23.43 5.20
CA GLY A 25 16.01 -23.73 5.69
C GLY A 25 15.33 -22.58 6.42
N GLU A 26 15.87 -21.37 6.37
CA GLU A 26 15.16 -20.19 6.85
C GLU A 26 14.06 -19.78 5.85
N SER A 27 12.90 -19.45 6.37
CA SER A 27 11.79 -18.89 5.58
C SER A 27 11.65 -17.40 5.87
N PHE A 28 11.42 -16.63 4.80
CA PHE A 28 11.24 -15.19 4.89
C PHE A 28 9.97 -14.76 4.17
N ASP A 29 9.23 -13.85 4.78
CA ASP A 29 8.03 -13.27 4.19
C ASP A 29 8.38 -12.16 3.19
N VAL A 30 9.45 -11.40 3.49
CA VAL A 30 9.89 -10.24 2.70
C VAL A 30 11.41 -10.26 2.52
N ALA A 31 11.87 -9.99 1.30
CA ALA A 31 13.26 -9.66 0.99
C ALA A 31 13.38 -8.19 0.58
N LEU A 32 14.31 -7.49 1.22
CA LEU A 32 14.77 -6.16 0.77
C LEU A 32 16.02 -6.34 -0.07
N VAL A 33 15.94 -6.02 -1.35
CA VAL A 33 17.02 -6.28 -2.32
C VAL A 33 17.59 -4.95 -2.78
N ASP A 34 18.87 -4.73 -2.47
CA ASP A 34 19.62 -3.62 -3.05
C ASP A 34 19.90 -3.88 -4.53
N PHE A 35 19.71 -2.89 -5.40
CA PHE A 35 20.07 -3.03 -6.80
C PHE A 35 21.57 -3.06 -7.04
N ASP A 36 22.32 -2.36 -6.18
CA ASP A 36 23.78 -2.22 -6.26
C ASP A 36 24.47 -3.20 -5.29
N LEU A 37 24.33 -4.51 -5.54
CA LEU A 37 25.05 -5.55 -4.77
C LEU A 37 26.49 -5.70 -5.29
N PRO A 38 27.45 -6.04 -4.41
CA PRO A 38 28.87 -6.10 -4.78
C PRO A 38 29.22 -7.28 -5.70
N ASP A 39 28.46 -8.36 -5.64
CA ASP A 39 28.74 -9.63 -6.34
C ASP A 39 27.73 -9.93 -7.46
N TYR A 40 26.58 -9.27 -7.45
CA TYR A 40 25.47 -9.60 -8.35
C TYR A 40 24.58 -8.38 -8.64
N ASP A 41 23.96 -8.35 -9.82
CA ASP A 41 22.88 -7.42 -10.09
C ASP A 41 21.65 -7.81 -9.25
N GLY A 42 21.14 -6.88 -8.44
CA GLY A 42 19.96 -7.08 -7.59
C GLY A 42 18.71 -7.53 -8.36
N LEU A 43 18.60 -7.16 -9.65
CA LEU A 43 17.51 -7.63 -10.52
C LEU A 43 17.64 -9.15 -10.79
N THR A 44 18.85 -9.61 -11.03
CA THR A 44 19.11 -11.06 -11.26
C THR A 44 18.83 -11.86 -9.99
N LEU A 45 19.22 -11.34 -8.82
CA LEU A 45 18.85 -11.95 -7.55
C LEU A 45 17.32 -12.02 -7.39
N ALA A 46 16.61 -10.92 -7.68
CA ALA A 46 15.15 -10.89 -7.58
C ALA A 46 14.46 -11.89 -8.51
N GLN A 47 15.00 -12.13 -9.72
CA GLN A 47 14.50 -13.17 -10.64
C GLN A 47 14.67 -14.56 -10.06
N GLN A 48 15.83 -14.88 -9.46
CA GLN A 48 16.06 -16.16 -8.81
C GLN A 48 15.12 -16.36 -7.61
N LEU A 49 14.98 -15.33 -6.77
CA LEU A 49 14.05 -15.35 -5.64
C LEU A 49 12.60 -15.54 -6.08
N MET A 50 12.20 -14.92 -7.18
CA MET A 50 10.85 -15.08 -7.73
C MET A 50 10.62 -16.53 -8.21
N SER A 51 11.59 -17.12 -8.87
CA SER A 51 11.50 -18.50 -9.38
C SER A 51 11.46 -19.54 -8.27
N GLN A 52 12.30 -19.39 -7.25
CA GLN A 52 12.48 -20.40 -6.19
C GLN A 52 11.55 -20.17 -4.99
N TYR A 53 11.21 -18.91 -4.70
CA TYR A 53 10.40 -18.48 -3.54
C TYR A 53 9.28 -17.52 -3.97
N PRO A 54 8.32 -17.96 -4.79
CA PRO A 54 7.29 -17.07 -5.38
C PRO A 54 6.40 -16.38 -4.33
N ALA A 55 6.21 -17.02 -3.17
CA ALA A 55 5.40 -16.45 -2.07
C ALA A 55 6.11 -15.31 -1.33
N MET A 56 7.45 -15.25 -1.38
CA MET A 56 8.24 -14.22 -0.70
C MET A 56 8.09 -12.89 -1.42
N LYS A 57 7.70 -11.86 -0.68
CA LYS A 57 7.59 -10.49 -1.21
C LYS A 57 8.98 -9.90 -1.41
N ARG A 58 9.22 -9.25 -2.54
CA ARG A 58 10.49 -8.63 -2.89
C ARG A 58 10.31 -7.12 -3.01
N ILE A 59 11.08 -6.35 -2.25
CA ILE A 59 11.10 -4.89 -2.27
C ILE A 59 12.48 -4.46 -2.73
N GLY A 60 12.55 -3.69 -3.82
CA GLY A 60 13.80 -3.17 -4.35
C GLY A 60 14.26 -1.90 -3.64
N PHE A 61 15.56 -1.75 -3.44
CA PHE A 61 16.21 -0.54 -2.95
C PHE A 61 17.10 0.03 -4.06
N SER A 62 16.89 1.30 -4.42
CA SER A 62 17.64 1.98 -5.48
C SER A 62 18.29 3.25 -4.96
N ALA A 63 19.57 3.44 -5.23
CA ALA A 63 20.24 4.73 -5.06
C ALA A 63 19.92 5.70 -6.21
N HIS A 64 19.44 5.18 -7.34
CA HIS A 64 19.11 5.95 -8.52
C HIS A 64 17.65 6.39 -8.55
N VAL A 65 17.36 7.40 -9.34
CA VAL A 65 15.98 7.86 -9.58
C VAL A 65 15.17 6.73 -10.21
N ILE A 66 13.98 6.52 -9.71
CA ILE A 66 13.06 5.50 -10.22
C ILE A 66 12.35 6.09 -11.45
N ASP A 67 12.96 5.92 -12.62
CA ASP A 67 12.42 6.31 -13.90
C ASP A 67 11.56 5.21 -14.55
N ASP A 68 10.96 5.51 -15.70
CA ASP A 68 10.09 4.56 -16.41
C ASP A 68 10.87 3.34 -16.96
N ASN A 69 12.15 3.50 -17.29
CA ASN A 69 12.99 2.39 -17.71
C ASN A 69 13.23 1.40 -16.57
N LEU A 70 13.56 1.91 -15.38
CA LEU A 70 13.72 1.07 -14.19
C LEU A 70 12.40 0.37 -13.84
N ARG A 71 11.28 1.08 -13.93
CA ARG A 71 9.94 0.49 -13.68
C ARG A 71 9.62 -0.66 -14.63
N GLN A 72 9.90 -0.50 -15.94
CA GLN A 72 9.71 -1.56 -16.93
C GLN A 72 10.59 -2.78 -16.66
N ARG A 73 11.87 -2.56 -16.33
CA ARG A 73 12.82 -3.65 -16.04
C ARG A 73 12.48 -4.41 -14.77
N THR A 74 11.82 -3.78 -13.83
CA THR A 74 11.48 -4.33 -12.51
C THR A 74 10.04 -4.84 -12.42
N ALA A 75 9.24 -4.62 -13.46
CA ALA A 75 7.84 -5.03 -13.51
C ALA A 75 7.67 -6.53 -13.23
N GLY A 76 6.83 -6.86 -12.26
CA GLY A 76 6.58 -8.23 -11.82
C GLY A 76 7.69 -8.86 -10.95
N LEU A 77 8.89 -8.28 -10.88
CA LEU A 77 9.98 -8.80 -10.04
C LEU A 77 9.84 -8.34 -8.58
N PHE A 78 9.41 -7.11 -8.39
CA PHE A 78 9.27 -6.48 -7.08
C PHE A 78 7.82 -6.07 -6.83
N CYS A 79 7.38 -6.21 -5.59
CA CYS A 79 6.10 -5.68 -5.14
C CYS A 79 6.16 -4.18 -4.80
N GLY A 80 7.36 -3.61 -4.74
CA GLY A 80 7.62 -2.18 -4.56
C GLY A 80 9.09 -1.85 -4.70
N ILE A 81 9.40 -0.60 -5.05
CA ILE A 81 10.76 -0.08 -5.13
C ILE A 81 10.84 1.17 -4.26
N ILE A 82 11.90 1.26 -3.47
CA ILE A 82 12.20 2.38 -2.58
C ILE A 82 13.45 3.08 -3.07
N GLN A 83 13.36 4.40 -3.22
CA GLN A 83 14.52 5.24 -3.51
C GLN A 83 15.24 5.59 -2.21
N LYS A 84 16.56 5.44 -2.20
CA LYS A 84 17.44 5.89 -1.12
C LYS A 84 17.71 7.40 -1.23
N PRO A 85 17.81 8.16 -0.13
CA PRO A 85 17.61 7.73 1.26
C PRO A 85 16.13 7.62 1.64
N VAL A 86 15.77 6.59 2.40
CA VAL A 86 14.41 6.38 2.88
C VAL A 86 14.30 6.70 4.38
N PRO A 87 13.32 7.51 4.80
CA PRO A 87 13.05 7.73 6.20
C PRO A 87 12.67 6.41 6.90
N ARG A 88 13.15 6.25 8.14
CA ARG A 88 12.94 5.02 8.92
C ARG A 88 11.47 4.62 9.05
N GLU A 89 10.60 5.59 9.28
CA GLU A 89 9.16 5.35 9.44
C GLU A 89 8.47 4.93 8.15
N GLU A 90 8.94 5.43 7.02
CA GLU A 90 8.44 5.04 5.71
C GLU A 90 8.83 3.60 5.38
N LEU A 91 10.09 3.23 5.65
CA LEU A 91 10.54 1.84 5.53
C LEU A 91 9.69 0.89 6.38
N TYR A 92 9.40 1.26 7.64
CA TYR A 92 8.56 0.46 8.51
C TYR A 92 7.14 0.29 7.97
N ARG A 93 6.53 1.36 7.49
CA ARG A 93 5.19 1.30 6.91
C ARG A 93 5.14 0.39 5.71
N MET A 94 6.12 0.49 4.81
CA MET A 94 6.17 -0.37 3.62
C MET A 94 6.38 -1.84 3.98
N ILE A 95 7.32 -2.16 4.87
CA ILE A 95 7.54 -3.55 5.30
C ILE A 95 6.29 -4.09 5.99
N ALA A 96 5.67 -3.32 6.89
CA ALA A 96 4.44 -3.73 7.55
C ALA A 96 3.30 -3.99 6.55
N HIS A 97 3.16 -3.15 5.54
CA HIS A 97 2.19 -3.31 4.46
C HIS A 97 2.38 -4.65 3.72
N TYR A 98 3.62 -5.00 3.36
CA TYR A 98 3.90 -6.25 2.65
C TYR A 98 3.89 -7.49 3.55
N LEU A 99 4.25 -7.37 4.84
CA LEU A 99 4.19 -8.48 5.80
C LEU A 99 2.75 -8.83 6.17
N GLN A 100 1.87 -7.84 6.25
CA GLN A 100 0.47 -8.07 6.59
C GLN A 100 -0.30 -8.81 5.49
N GLY A 101 0.34 -9.10 4.38
CA GLY A 101 -0.10 -9.90 3.23
C GLY A 101 -1.60 -9.89 3.00
N LYS A 102 -2.10 -9.15 2.01
CA LYS A 102 -3.50 -9.17 1.54
C LYS A 102 -4.56 -9.33 2.66
N SER A 103 -4.37 -8.69 3.78
CA SER A 103 -5.41 -8.57 4.78
C SER A 103 -5.87 -7.12 4.84
N HIS A 104 -6.52 -6.67 3.75
CA HIS A 104 -7.43 -5.53 3.84
C HIS A 104 -8.54 -5.80 4.89
N ASN A 105 -8.60 -7.05 5.39
CA ASN A 105 -9.56 -7.48 6.41
C ASN A 105 -9.09 -7.33 7.87
N ALA A 106 -7.82 -7.00 8.14
CA ALA A 106 -7.32 -6.87 9.52
C ALA A 106 -7.22 -5.41 10.02
N GLN A 107 -7.27 -4.43 9.11
CA GLN A 107 -7.33 -3.03 9.47
C GLN A 107 -8.79 -2.61 9.59
N ALA A 108 -9.15 -1.91 10.66
CA ALA A 108 -10.51 -1.38 10.78
C ALA A 108 -10.85 -0.60 9.50
N MET A 109 -12.01 -0.86 8.92
CA MET A 109 -12.45 -0.23 7.67
C MET A 109 -12.57 1.29 7.84
N LEU A 110 -12.92 1.72 9.05
CA LEU A 110 -13.07 3.11 9.46
C LEU A 110 -12.23 3.42 10.69
N ASN A 111 -11.76 4.64 10.78
CA ASN A 111 -11.23 5.23 12.00
C ASN A 111 -12.39 5.83 12.81
N GLU A 112 -13.05 5.00 13.60
CA GLU A 112 -14.22 5.40 14.37
C GLU A 112 -13.93 6.50 15.39
N HIS A 113 -12.69 6.52 15.95
CA HIS A 113 -12.27 7.58 16.87
C HIS A 113 -12.19 8.94 16.18
N GLN A 114 -11.68 9.01 14.95
CA GLN A 114 -11.68 10.24 14.15
C GLN A 114 -13.12 10.68 13.85
N LEU A 115 -13.96 9.77 13.37
CA LEU A 115 -15.36 10.05 13.04
C LEU A 115 -16.15 10.55 14.25
N ALA A 116 -15.94 9.95 15.43
CA ALA A 116 -16.58 10.39 16.67
C ALA A 116 -16.10 11.81 17.08
N SER A 117 -14.80 12.09 16.92
CA SER A 117 -14.24 13.42 17.18
C SER A 117 -14.77 14.48 16.21
N ASP A 118 -14.83 14.15 14.91
CA ASP A 118 -15.35 15.05 13.88
C ASP A 118 -16.82 15.36 14.13
N MET A 119 -17.60 14.35 14.48
CA MET A 119 -18.99 14.51 14.81
C MET A 119 -19.22 15.35 16.05
N ALA A 120 -18.43 15.15 17.11
CA ALA A 120 -18.51 15.99 18.31
C ALA A 120 -18.21 17.47 17.98
N SER A 121 -17.37 17.71 16.97
CA SER A 121 -16.95 19.06 16.57
C SER A 121 -17.94 19.76 15.65
N VAL A 122 -18.53 19.05 14.67
CA VAL A 122 -19.36 19.67 13.62
C VAL A 122 -20.85 19.34 13.74
N GLY A 123 -21.20 18.33 14.51
CA GLY A 123 -22.55 17.82 14.68
C GLY A 123 -22.98 16.79 13.62
N PRO A 124 -24.00 15.97 13.94
CA PRO A 124 -24.40 14.84 13.09
C PRO A 124 -24.93 15.25 11.73
N GLU A 125 -25.69 16.34 11.65
CA GLU A 125 -26.28 16.83 10.39
C GLU A 125 -25.20 17.23 9.37
N LYS A 126 -24.17 17.95 9.84
CA LYS A 126 -23.05 18.39 9.01
C LYS A 126 -22.20 17.21 8.55
N LEU A 127 -21.96 16.24 9.41
CA LEU A 127 -21.22 15.04 9.04
C LEU A 127 -21.98 14.23 7.97
N GLN A 128 -23.29 14.09 8.08
CA GLN A 128 -24.13 13.47 7.06
C GLN A 128 -24.05 14.19 5.72
N GLN A 129 -24.07 15.54 5.72
CA GLN A 129 -23.89 16.33 4.51
C GLN A 129 -22.52 16.11 3.88
N TRP A 130 -21.45 16.04 4.67
CA TRP A 130 -20.11 15.76 4.16
C TRP A 130 -20.01 14.37 3.52
N VAL A 131 -20.61 13.36 4.14
CA VAL A 131 -20.65 12.01 3.58
C VAL A 131 -21.46 11.97 2.27
N ALA A 132 -22.58 12.70 2.18
CA ALA A 132 -23.37 12.80 0.95
C ALA A 132 -22.55 13.43 -0.18
N LEU A 133 -21.90 14.57 0.06
CA LEU A 133 -21.03 15.25 -0.92
C LEU A 133 -19.83 14.38 -1.32
N PHE A 134 -19.26 13.65 -0.35
CA PHE A 134 -18.18 12.70 -0.63
C PHE A 134 -18.65 11.61 -1.61
N LYS A 135 -19.81 11.01 -1.38
CA LYS A 135 -20.35 9.97 -2.27
C LYS A 135 -20.54 10.46 -3.69
N GLU A 136 -21.08 11.68 -3.84
CA GLU A 136 -21.26 12.28 -5.17
C GLU A 136 -19.95 12.54 -5.90
N SER A 137 -18.86 12.82 -5.16
CA SER A 137 -17.57 13.14 -5.74
C SER A 137 -16.67 11.91 -5.92
N VAL A 138 -16.83 10.87 -5.10
CA VAL A 138 -15.90 9.73 -5.06
C VAL A 138 -16.21 8.66 -6.08
N LEU A 139 -17.48 8.37 -6.33
CA LEU A 139 -17.87 7.32 -7.28
C LEU A 139 -17.38 7.62 -8.71
N PRO A 140 -17.52 8.84 -9.25
CA PRO A 140 -16.93 9.18 -10.55
C PRO A 140 -15.41 9.03 -10.59
N LEU A 141 -14.70 9.40 -9.49
CA LEU A 141 -13.24 9.24 -9.43
C LEU A 141 -12.80 7.77 -9.50
N VAL A 142 -13.53 6.87 -8.87
CA VAL A 142 -13.27 5.42 -8.95
C VAL A 142 -13.44 4.93 -10.39
N GLU A 143 -14.49 5.35 -11.07
CA GLU A 143 -14.73 4.98 -12.47
C GLU A 143 -13.66 5.55 -13.41
N GLU A 144 -13.21 6.79 -13.17
CA GLU A 144 -12.09 7.38 -13.90
C GLU A 144 -10.77 6.61 -13.67
N ILE A 145 -10.50 6.13 -12.44
CA ILE A 145 -9.33 5.29 -12.15
C ILE A 145 -9.41 3.98 -12.93
N GLU A 146 -10.55 3.30 -12.93
CA GLU A 146 -10.71 2.04 -13.68
C GLU A 146 -10.57 2.26 -15.20
N ALA A 147 -11.09 3.36 -15.74
CA ALA A 147 -10.90 3.72 -17.13
C ALA A 147 -9.42 4.01 -17.46
N ALA A 148 -8.71 4.74 -16.60
CA ALA A 148 -7.28 5.01 -16.77
C ALA A 148 -6.44 3.71 -16.67
N ARG A 149 -6.82 2.76 -15.81
CA ARG A 149 -6.18 1.44 -15.71
C ARG A 149 -6.35 0.63 -17.01
N ALA A 150 -7.53 0.65 -17.60
CA ALA A 150 -7.78 -0.02 -18.87
C ALA A 150 -6.93 0.54 -20.02
N MET A 151 -6.49 1.80 -19.91
CA MET A 151 -5.63 2.48 -20.88
C MET A 151 -4.13 2.42 -20.50
N ASN A 152 -3.77 1.81 -19.35
CA ASN A 152 -2.43 1.82 -18.76
C ASN A 152 -1.87 3.24 -18.58
N ASP A 153 -2.73 4.20 -18.20
CA ASP A 153 -2.37 5.60 -17.98
C ASP A 153 -1.93 5.84 -16.53
N ASP A 154 -0.68 5.47 -16.23
CA ASP A 154 -0.07 5.55 -14.90
C ASP A 154 -0.13 6.96 -14.31
N VAL A 155 0.07 7.99 -15.14
CA VAL A 155 0.09 9.39 -14.69
C VAL A 155 -1.28 9.80 -14.18
N ASN A 156 -2.30 9.45 -14.93
CA ASN A 156 -3.68 9.79 -14.58
C ASN A 156 -4.16 8.96 -13.38
N ILE A 157 -3.82 7.67 -13.29
CA ILE A 157 -4.12 6.82 -12.14
C ILE A 157 -3.56 7.44 -10.86
N LYS A 158 -2.29 7.84 -10.84
CA LYS A 158 -1.66 8.48 -9.67
C LYS A 158 -2.36 9.78 -9.27
N ARG A 159 -2.66 10.63 -10.25
CA ARG A 159 -3.35 11.90 -10.01
C ARG A 159 -4.74 11.69 -9.40
N LEU A 160 -5.51 10.75 -9.94
CA LEU A 160 -6.85 10.41 -9.46
C LEU A 160 -6.81 9.73 -8.09
N ALA A 161 -5.89 8.80 -7.88
CA ALA A 161 -5.66 8.13 -6.60
C ALA A 161 -5.29 9.14 -5.50
N HIS A 162 -4.44 10.14 -5.81
CA HIS A 162 -4.10 11.22 -4.89
C HIS A 162 -5.34 12.02 -4.46
N LYS A 163 -6.20 12.36 -5.41
CA LYS A 163 -7.44 13.09 -5.14
C LYS A 163 -8.41 12.26 -4.29
N LEU A 164 -8.60 10.98 -4.65
CA LEU A 164 -9.45 10.05 -3.93
C LEU A 164 -8.94 9.81 -2.50
N LYS A 165 -7.63 9.65 -2.31
CA LYS A 165 -6.98 9.47 -1.02
C LYS A 165 -7.34 10.56 -0.02
N SER A 166 -7.30 11.81 -0.45
CA SER A 166 -7.60 12.96 0.41
C SER A 166 -9.03 12.93 0.91
N GLY A 167 -9.99 12.59 0.05
CA GLY A 167 -11.38 12.43 0.43
C GLY A 167 -11.61 11.27 1.39
N CYS A 168 -11.02 10.10 1.11
CA CYS A 168 -11.12 8.91 1.98
C CYS A 168 -10.53 9.18 3.37
N ALA A 169 -9.36 9.84 3.44
CA ALA A 169 -8.69 10.15 4.69
C ALA A 169 -9.51 11.12 5.56
N SER A 170 -10.15 12.13 4.96
CA SER A 170 -10.98 13.10 5.68
C SER A 170 -12.22 12.49 6.32
N LEU A 171 -12.69 11.35 5.84
CA LEU A 171 -13.81 10.60 6.41
C LEU A 171 -13.37 9.31 7.13
N GLY A 172 -12.10 9.22 7.53
CA GLY A 172 -11.57 8.11 8.30
C GLY A 172 -11.64 6.75 7.61
N MET A 173 -11.80 6.70 6.28
CA MET A 173 -11.84 5.45 5.50
C MET A 173 -10.41 4.89 5.33
N THR A 174 -9.91 4.20 6.36
CA THR A 174 -8.50 3.79 6.44
C THR A 174 -8.09 2.84 5.31
N GLN A 175 -8.87 1.79 5.05
CA GLN A 175 -8.57 0.84 3.98
C GLN A 175 -8.57 1.49 2.59
N ALA A 176 -9.54 2.35 2.31
CA ALA A 176 -9.60 3.06 1.03
C ALA A 176 -8.45 4.06 0.89
N THR A 177 -8.05 4.72 1.98
CA THR A 177 -6.89 5.62 1.99
C THR A 177 -5.59 4.87 1.68
N ASP A 178 -5.40 3.67 2.25
CA ASP A 178 -4.22 2.85 2.02
C ASP A 178 -4.20 2.25 0.62
N ALA A 179 -5.36 1.82 0.09
CA ALA A 179 -5.50 1.38 -1.29
C ALA A 179 -5.13 2.49 -2.29
N CYS A 180 -5.55 3.74 -2.03
CA CYS A 180 -5.15 4.88 -2.85
C CYS A 180 -3.64 5.14 -2.79
N ARG A 181 -2.99 5.01 -1.61
CA ARG A 181 -1.52 5.12 -1.50
C ARG A 181 -0.81 4.05 -2.33
N GLU A 182 -1.33 2.85 -2.33
CA GLU A 182 -0.76 1.77 -3.15
C GLU A 182 -0.87 2.10 -4.64
N LEU A 183 -2.01 2.61 -5.11
CA LEU A 183 -2.18 3.07 -6.49
C LEU A 183 -1.26 4.25 -6.85
N GLU A 184 -0.95 5.15 -5.91
CA GLU A 184 0.04 6.21 -6.14
C GLU A 184 1.46 5.64 -6.34
N MET A 185 1.80 4.55 -5.64
CA MET A 185 3.10 3.88 -5.77
C MET A 185 3.13 2.90 -6.94
N GLN A 186 2.07 2.13 -7.12
CA GLN A 186 1.92 1.07 -8.12
C GLN A 186 0.57 1.20 -8.85
N PRO A 187 0.48 2.05 -9.88
CA PRO A 187 -0.79 2.36 -10.57
C PRO A 187 -1.50 1.15 -11.15
N LEU A 188 -0.74 0.15 -11.61
CA LEU A 188 -1.25 -1.07 -12.23
C LEU A 188 -1.28 -2.26 -11.26
N SER A 189 -1.21 -2.01 -9.94
CA SER A 189 -1.43 -3.07 -8.94
C SER A 189 -2.83 -3.70 -9.10
N ASP A 190 -2.99 -4.94 -8.67
CA ASP A 190 -4.25 -5.70 -8.76
C ASP A 190 -5.28 -5.33 -7.67
N ILE A 191 -5.15 -4.14 -7.08
CA ILE A 191 -6.08 -3.62 -6.09
C ILE A 191 -7.46 -3.39 -6.69
N ASP A 192 -8.48 -3.97 -6.08
CA ASP A 192 -9.88 -3.67 -6.40
C ASP A 192 -10.33 -2.43 -5.62
N ILE A 193 -9.92 -1.25 -6.12
CA ILE A 193 -10.25 0.03 -5.51
C ILE A 193 -11.76 0.28 -5.44
N LYS A 194 -12.50 -0.21 -6.43
CA LYS A 194 -13.96 -0.06 -6.51
C LYS A 194 -14.65 -0.77 -5.34
N THR A 195 -14.30 -2.03 -5.11
CA THR A 195 -14.86 -2.81 -3.98
C THR A 195 -14.46 -2.20 -2.65
N ILE A 196 -13.19 -1.81 -2.45
CA ILE A 196 -12.71 -1.24 -1.19
C ILE A 196 -13.42 0.07 -0.85
N VAL A 197 -13.56 0.97 -1.82
CA VAL A 197 -14.26 2.26 -1.62
C VAL A 197 -15.74 2.04 -1.36
N THR A 198 -16.39 1.13 -2.09
CA THR A 198 -17.82 0.83 -1.90
C THR A 198 -18.11 0.24 -0.52
N GLN A 199 -17.26 -0.67 -0.06
CA GLN A 199 -17.35 -1.23 1.29
C GLN A 199 -17.13 -0.15 2.37
N GLY A 200 -16.16 0.73 2.18
CA GLY A 200 -15.91 1.85 3.07
C GLY A 200 -17.10 2.82 3.17
N VAL A 201 -17.73 3.14 2.03
CA VAL A 201 -18.96 3.96 1.99
C VAL A 201 -20.10 3.28 2.73
N THR A 202 -20.29 1.97 2.54
CA THR A 202 -21.33 1.19 3.23
C THR A 202 -21.09 1.16 4.74
N ALA A 203 -19.83 1.00 5.16
CA ALA A 203 -19.46 1.05 6.57
C ALA A 203 -19.72 2.44 7.20
N LEU A 204 -19.42 3.53 6.48
CA LEU A 204 -19.75 4.90 6.90
C LEU A 204 -21.25 5.09 7.12
N ASP A 205 -22.07 4.62 6.19
CA ASP A 205 -23.53 4.67 6.31
C ASP A 205 -24.05 3.89 7.52
N ALA A 206 -23.51 2.69 7.72
CA ALA A 206 -23.85 1.86 8.85
C ALA A 206 -23.46 2.53 10.18
N TRP A 207 -22.25 3.12 10.25
CA TRP A 207 -21.74 3.82 11.41
C TRP A 207 -22.62 5.04 11.76
N ILE A 208 -22.98 5.87 10.77
CA ILE A 208 -23.87 7.01 10.94
C ILE A 208 -25.27 6.56 11.40
N SER A 209 -25.79 5.46 10.81
CA SER A 209 -27.14 4.97 11.09
C SER A 209 -27.25 4.25 12.46
N SER A 210 -26.15 3.75 13.01
CA SER A 210 -26.12 3.05 14.29
C SER A 210 -26.38 3.96 15.49
N GLY A 211 -26.46 5.28 15.27
CA GLY A 211 -26.78 6.29 16.29
C GLY A 211 -25.92 6.10 17.53
N PHE A 212 -24.65 6.46 17.44
CA PHE A 212 -23.72 6.72 18.56
C PHE A 212 -24.03 5.96 19.85
N LYS A 213 -23.77 4.67 19.91
CA LYS A 213 -23.65 3.99 21.17
C LYS A 213 -22.29 4.38 21.75
N GLU A 214 -22.32 5.37 22.65
CA GLU A 214 -21.22 5.59 23.59
C GLU A 214 -20.99 4.27 24.31
N GLY A 215 -19.78 3.71 24.11
CA GLY A 215 -19.26 2.58 24.89
C GLY A 215 -18.34 3.11 25.97
#